data_858af9c59b3c26d35b60582f86d331bc
#
_entry.id   858af9c59b3c26d35b60582f86d331bc
#
_cell.length_a   1.000
_cell.length_b   1.000
_cell.length_c   1.000
_cell.angle_alpha   90.00
_cell.angle_beta   90.00
_cell.angle_gamma   90.00
#
_symmetry.space_group_name_H-M   'P 1'
#
loop_
_entity.id
_entity.type
_entity.pdbx_description
1 polymer ?
#
loop_
_entity_poly.entity_id
_entity_poly.type
_entity_poly.pdbx_seq_one_letter_code
_entity_poly.pdbx_strand_id
1 'polypeptide(L)'
;MSIEAINEQLLRAIGVGVALVDIEKLSFQFRNDTFNEWFGDHDQSIGLVDLFPDMAELDLKAEMATSRRFTTETSFKLRRRTMTVAMEFNSTNDAAGNIAVLVCQNITRIKELESMIDSYSMMVERNTHEIKREKEQVEKLLLNMMPRAAYEEYKTFGVVSPRLFDPVSVLALDFIGFDDVLSAHEPGVILSELNDIYSAFDRIGAQFGCQRIRTNGDSYVAVSGVPDPNGEHASAVANSAVRFVRYIEQRNASHPIKWQPRIGVAAGSVIGSVVGNQNYIYDVFGPTVSNALAFRTVAEPMSVVTNTEFVDLTGDAFESSALSSDNHVSLRQSTNTPQ
;
A
#
# COMPACT_ATOMS: atom_id res chain seq x y z
N MET A 1 -10.80 -64.36 28.22
CA MET A 1 -9.75 -63.35 28.21
C MET A 1 -9.71 -62.72 29.58
N SER A 2 -8.53 -62.63 30.19
CA SER A 2 -8.40 -61.92 31.47
C SER A 2 -8.62 -60.39 31.26
N ILE A 3 -9.03 -59.69 32.32
CA ILE A 3 -9.18 -58.22 32.28
C ILE A 3 -7.86 -57.54 31.85
N GLU A 4 -6.73 -58.10 32.25
CA GLU A 4 -5.39 -57.65 31.87
C GLU A 4 -5.15 -57.72 30.36
N ALA A 5 -5.50 -58.83 29.68
CA ALA A 5 -5.41 -58.98 28.25
C ALA A 5 -6.28 -58.02 27.44
N ILE A 6 -7.47 -57.67 28.00
CA ILE A 6 -8.38 -56.68 27.40
C ILE A 6 -7.78 -55.27 27.52
N ASN A 7 -7.23 -54.91 28.68
CA ASN A 7 -6.62 -53.61 28.91
C ASN A 7 -5.37 -53.41 28.00
N GLU A 8 -4.56 -54.43 27.85
CA GLU A 8 -3.39 -54.36 26.99
C GLU A 8 -3.75 -54.22 25.49
N GLN A 9 -4.78 -54.94 25.02
CA GLN A 9 -5.33 -54.78 23.68
C GLN A 9 -5.93 -53.37 23.44
N LEU A 10 -6.62 -52.81 24.45
CA LEU A 10 -7.14 -51.44 24.36
C LEU A 10 -6.03 -50.41 24.25
N LEU A 11 -5.01 -50.49 25.11
CA LEU A 11 -3.86 -49.55 25.05
C LEU A 11 -3.12 -49.65 23.73
N ARG A 12 -2.93 -50.87 23.18
CA ARG A 12 -2.35 -51.09 21.88
C ARG A 12 -3.20 -50.54 20.73
N ALA A 13 -4.51 -50.71 20.78
CA ALA A 13 -5.44 -50.16 19.76
C ALA A 13 -5.48 -48.63 19.74
N ILE A 14 -5.31 -47.99 20.89
CA ILE A 14 -5.23 -46.53 21.02
C ILE A 14 -3.83 -46.01 20.57
N GLY A 15 -2.83 -46.89 20.51
CA GLY A 15 -1.47 -46.50 20.11
C GLY A 15 -0.77 -45.64 21.16
N VAL A 16 -0.92 -45.98 22.42
CA VAL A 16 -0.34 -45.27 23.56
C VAL A 16 0.73 -46.14 24.23
N GLY A 17 1.96 -45.65 24.36
CA GLY A 17 2.99 -46.23 25.16
C GLY A 17 2.76 -45.94 26.65
N VAL A 18 2.73 -46.99 27.49
CA VAL A 18 2.57 -46.81 28.93
C VAL A 18 3.70 -47.51 29.68
N ALA A 19 4.27 -46.83 30.67
CA ALA A 19 5.22 -47.39 31.59
C ALA A 19 4.94 -46.97 33.04
N LEU A 20 5.36 -47.82 33.99
CA LEU A 20 5.42 -47.50 35.43
C LEU A 20 6.87 -47.17 35.77
N VAL A 21 7.09 -45.97 36.29
CA VAL A 21 8.41 -45.47 36.63
C VAL A 21 8.54 -45.25 38.13
N ASP A 22 9.60 -45.82 38.72
CA ASP A 22 10.03 -45.53 40.07
C ASP A 22 10.76 -44.16 40.00
N ILE A 23 10.18 -43.13 40.66
CA ILE A 23 10.67 -41.75 40.59
C ILE A 23 11.99 -41.57 41.37
N GLU A 24 12.21 -42.39 42.42
CA GLU A 24 13.45 -42.33 43.22
C GLU A 24 14.62 -42.98 42.51
N LYS A 25 14.39 -44.14 41.88
CA LYS A 25 15.43 -44.92 41.21
C LYS A 25 15.56 -44.58 39.71
N LEU A 26 14.60 -43.82 39.16
CA LEU A 26 14.50 -43.55 37.73
C LEU A 26 14.54 -44.81 36.87
N SER A 27 13.87 -45.88 37.36
CA SER A 27 13.83 -47.21 36.75
C SER A 27 12.40 -47.60 36.36
N PHE A 28 12.28 -48.41 35.29
CA PHE A 28 11.02 -48.93 34.83
C PHE A 28 10.60 -50.17 35.62
N GLN A 29 9.37 -50.19 36.14
CA GLN A 29 8.77 -51.36 36.77
C GLN A 29 7.88 -52.12 35.78
N PHE A 30 7.30 -51.44 34.82
CA PHE A 30 6.45 -52.02 33.79
C PHE A 30 6.54 -51.19 32.52
N ARG A 31 6.43 -51.83 31.37
CA ARG A 31 6.35 -51.23 30.03
C ARG A 31 5.39 -52.06 29.19
N ASN A 32 4.45 -51.42 28.47
CA ASN A 32 3.56 -52.12 27.56
C ASN A 32 4.22 -52.35 26.20
N ASP A 33 3.62 -53.20 25.37
CA ASP A 33 4.13 -53.54 24.03
C ASP A 33 4.38 -52.30 23.15
N THR A 34 3.46 -51.32 23.13
CA THR A 34 3.58 -50.10 22.35
C THR A 34 4.80 -49.29 22.80
N PHE A 35 5.07 -49.22 24.09
CA PHE A 35 6.26 -48.55 24.62
C PHE A 35 7.55 -49.23 24.11
N ASN A 36 7.58 -50.57 24.21
CA ASN A 36 8.73 -51.34 23.74
C ASN A 36 8.90 -51.29 22.21
N GLU A 37 7.82 -51.23 21.43
CA GLU A 37 7.88 -51.05 19.97
C GLU A 37 8.51 -49.69 19.59
N TRP A 38 8.29 -48.63 20.36
CA TRP A 38 8.84 -47.31 20.07
C TRP A 38 10.26 -47.12 20.56
N PHE A 39 10.52 -47.51 21.80
CA PHE A 39 11.79 -47.25 22.48
C PHE A 39 12.74 -48.43 22.52
N GLY A 40 12.32 -49.60 22.05
CA GLY A 40 13.07 -50.85 22.07
C GLY A 40 12.74 -51.75 23.26
N ASP A 41 12.85 -53.07 23.03
CA ASP A 41 12.69 -54.09 24.09
C ASP A 41 14.03 -54.23 24.78
N HIS A 42 14.27 -53.38 25.77
CA HIS A 42 15.51 -53.37 26.57
C HIS A 42 15.33 -54.23 27.85
N ASP A 43 16.45 -54.69 28.36
CA ASP A 43 16.47 -55.42 29.63
C ASP A 43 15.87 -54.56 30.76
N GLN A 44 15.35 -55.21 31.82
CA GLN A 44 14.73 -54.48 32.95
C GLN A 44 15.68 -53.56 33.72
N SER A 45 16.99 -53.66 33.44
CA SER A 45 18.02 -52.83 34.08
C SER A 45 18.18 -51.44 33.50
N ILE A 46 17.52 -51.13 32.37
CA ILE A 46 17.69 -49.82 31.73
C ILE A 46 16.91 -48.77 32.52
N GLY A 47 17.53 -47.62 32.81
CA GLY A 47 16.95 -46.50 33.50
C GLY A 47 16.18 -45.53 32.57
N LEU A 48 15.38 -44.67 33.17
CA LEU A 48 14.65 -43.60 32.44
C LEU A 48 15.63 -42.66 31.71
N VAL A 49 16.75 -42.30 32.36
CA VAL A 49 17.75 -41.38 31.83
C VAL A 49 18.58 -42.01 30.70
N ASP A 50 18.79 -43.33 30.74
CA ASP A 50 19.48 -44.06 29.68
C ASP A 50 18.64 -44.05 28.38
N LEU A 51 17.32 -44.11 28.51
CA LEU A 51 16.40 -44.12 27.40
C LEU A 51 16.07 -42.68 26.92
N PHE A 52 16.05 -41.73 27.84
CA PHE A 52 15.72 -40.32 27.61
C PHE A 52 16.82 -39.43 28.24
N PRO A 53 17.95 -39.19 27.57
CA PRO A 53 19.05 -38.39 28.13
C PRO A 53 18.67 -36.99 28.51
N ASP A 54 17.71 -36.38 27.80
CA ASP A 54 17.20 -35.03 28.08
C ASP A 54 16.53 -34.94 29.45
N MET A 55 16.15 -36.06 30.04
CA MET A 55 15.58 -36.14 31.38
C MET A 55 16.63 -36.08 32.51
N ALA A 56 17.90 -36.18 32.18
CA ALA A 56 19.00 -36.17 33.17
C ALA A 56 19.09 -34.78 33.89
N GLU A 57 18.73 -33.72 33.23
CA GLU A 57 18.77 -32.35 33.76
C GLU A 57 17.47 -31.99 34.53
N LEU A 58 16.45 -32.84 34.44
CA LEU A 58 15.15 -32.62 35.02
C LEU A 58 15.04 -33.30 36.41
N ASP A 59 14.77 -32.49 37.44
CA ASP A 59 14.41 -33.05 38.75
C ASP A 59 12.95 -33.50 38.74
N LEU A 60 12.72 -34.69 38.17
CA LEU A 60 11.38 -35.30 38.06
C LEU A 60 10.69 -35.42 39.43
N LYS A 61 11.49 -35.62 40.49
CA LYS A 61 10.96 -35.75 41.85
C LYS A 61 10.44 -34.39 42.37
N ALA A 62 11.18 -33.31 42.13
CA ALA A 62 10.73 -31.97 42.53
C ALA A 62 9.50 -31.52 41.71
N GLU A 63 9.49 -31.80 40.41
CA GLU A 63 8.33 -31.52 39.56
C GLU A 63 7.10 -32.28 39.98
N MET A 64 7.21 -33.58 40.26
CA MET A 64 6.11 -34.42 40.69
C MET A 64 5.66 -34.13 42.12
N ALA A 65 6.53 -33.59 42.97
CA ALA A 65 6.16 -33.13 44.31
C ALA A 65 5.31 -31.85 44.29
N THR A 66 5.60 -30.97 43.32
CA THR A 66 4.88 -29.70 43.16
C THR A 66 3.57 -29.87 42.39
N SER A 67 3.54 -30.74 41.37
CA SER A 67 2.39 -30.99 40.52
C SER A 67 2.22 -32.52 40.40
N ARG A 68 1.01 -33.05 40.66
CA ARG A 68 0.76 -34.50 40.46
C ARG A 68 0.86 -34.95 39.00
N ARG A 69 1.11 -34.05 38.10
CA ARG A 69 1.23 -34.28 36.66
C ARG A 69 2.37 -33.45 36.10
N PHE A 70 3.25 -34.07 35.33
CA PHE A 70 4.33 -33.44 34.61
C PHE A 70 4.28 -33.87 33.14
N THR A 71 4.46 -32.92 32.20
CA THR A 71 4.40 -33.19 30.78
C THR A 71 5.65 -32.65 30.09
N THR A 72 6.25 -33.44 29.21
CA THR A 72 7.38 -33.04 28.39
C THR A 72 7.27 -33.66 27.01
N GLU A 73 8.04 -33.19 26.06
CA GLU A 73 8.10 -33.72 24.69
C GLU A 73 9.52 -34.18 24.39
N THR A 74 9.67 -35.27 23.66
CA THR A 74 10.93 -35.72 23.15
C THR A 74 10.84 -36.17 21.71
N SER A 75 11.94 -36.03 20.94
CA SER A 75 12.00 -36.45 19.55
C SER A 75 13.17 -37.41 19.35
N PHE A 76 12.90 -38.53 18.73
CA PHE A 76 13.93 -39.56 18.45
C PHE A 76 13.71 -40.16 17.07
N LYS A 77 14.74 -40.85 16.59
CA LYS A 77 14.70 -41.55 15.30
C LYS A 77 14.22 -43.00 15.49
N LEU A 78 13.01 -43.27 14.98
CA LEU A 78 12.51 -44.63 14.88
C LEU A 78 12.68 -45.11 13.44
N ARG A 79 13.61 -46.09 13.22
CA ARG A 79 14.04 -46.58 11.89
C ARG A 79 14.56 -45.42 11.03
N ARG A 80 13.80 -44.89 10.06
CA ARG A 80 14.24 -43.82 9.15
C ARG A 80 13.43 -42.52 9.32
N ARG A 81 12.54 -42.47 10.32
CA ARG A 81 11.66 -41.29 10.55
C ARG A 81 11.90 -40.73 11.94
N THR A 82 11.83 -39.43 12.06
CA THR A 82 11.78 -38.78 13.36
C THR A 82 10.36 -38.93 13.91
N MET A 83 10.25 -39.39 15.14
CA MET A 83 8.99 -39.48 15.88
C MET A 83 9.08 -38.56 17.07
N THR A 84 8.04 -37.72 17.25
CA THR A 84 7.90 -36.83 18.40
C THR A 84 6.82 -37.41 19.32
N VAL A 85 7.17 -37.58 20.58
CA VAL A 85 6.31 -38.14 21.58
C VAL A 85 6.10 -37.17 22.72
N ALA A 86 4.85 -36.92 23.06
CA ALA A 86 4.49 -36.27 24.32
C ALA A 86 4.52 -37.32 25.45
N MET A 87 5.24 -37.02 26.49
CA MET A 87 5.39 -37.84 27.68
C MET A 87 4.68 -37.15 28.85
N GLU A 88 3.75 -37.87 29.47
CA GLU A 88 3.01 -37.38 30.62
C GLU A 88 3.23 -38.31 31.80
N PHE A 89 3.80 -37.77 32.87
CA PHE A 89 4.00 -38.45 34.14
C PHE A 89 2.82 -38.11 35.10
N ASN A 90 2.14 -39.10 35.57
CA ASN A 90 1.06 -38.96 36.53
C ASN A 90 1.37 -39.74 37.83
N SER A 91 1.38 -39.05 38.98
CA SER A 91 1.60 -39.69 40.27
C SER A 91 0.50 -40.68 40.58
N THR A 92 0.86 -41.88 41.01
CA THR A 92 -0.09 -42.84 41.53
C THR A 92 -0.44 -42.54 43.01
N ASN A 93 -1.64 -42.91 43.43
CA ASN A 93 -2.08 -42.80 44.85
C ASN A 93 -1.51 -43.94 45.72
N ASP A 94 -0.34 -44.45 45.43
CA ASP A 94 0.25 -45.52 46.21
C ASP A 94 0.79 -44.97 47.54
N ALA A 95 0.71 -45.78 48.63
CA ALA A 95 1.04 -45.37 49.99
C ALA A 95 2.50 -44.90 50.17
N ALA A 96 3.39 -45.23 49.22
CA ALA A 96 4.80 -44.80 49.19
C ALA A 96 5.07 -43.57 48.30
N GLY A 97 4.14 -43.17 47.40
CA GLY A 97 4.27 -41.98 46.54
C GLY A 97 5.40 -42.00 45.49
N ASN A 98 6.07 -43.09 45.30
CA ASN A 98 7.32 -43.19 44.52
C ASN A 98 7.11 -43.72 43.09
N ILE A 99 5.87 -44.01 42.68
CA ILE A 99 5.59 -44.55 41.34
C ILE A 99 4.76 -43.54 40.53
N ALA A 100 5.22 -43.29 39.32
CA ALA A 100 4.47 -42.52 38.33
C ALA A 100 4.06 -43.43 37.16
N VAL A 101 2.85 -43.14 36.63
CA VAL A 101 2.42 -43.66 35.33
C VAL A 101 2.94 -42.74 34.27
N LEU A 102 3.83 -43.20 33.41
CA LEU A 102 4.30 -42.52 32.22
C LEU A 102 3.41 -42.93 31.04
N VAL A 103 2.75 -41.95 30.47
CA VAL A 103 1.94 -42.11 29.25
C VAL A 103 2.65 -41.42 28.10
N CYS A 104 2.97 -42.15 27.03
CA CYS A 104 3.64 -41.68 25.84
C CYS A 104 2.67 -41.67 24.67
N GLN A 105 2.49 -40.51 24.06
CA GLN A 105 1.59 -40.33 22.92
C GLN A 105 2.38 -39.83 21.70
N ASN A 106 2.21 -40.47 20.54
CA ASN A 106 2.83 -40.02 19.30
C ASN A 106 2.13 -38.76 18.78
N ILE A 107 2.83 -37.65 18.84
CA ILE A 107 2.34 -36.34 18.40
C ILE A 107 3.04 -35.84 17.10
N THR A 108 3.79 -36.73 16.42
CA THR A 108 4.53 -36.36 15.19
C THR A 108 3.63 -35.67 14.17
N ARG A 109 2.44 -36.25 13.94
CA ARG A 109 1.48 -35.68 12.99
C ARG A 109 0.94 -34.32 13.42
N ILE A 110 0.76 -34.12 14.72
CA ILE A 110 0.30 -32.83 15.29
C ILE A 110 1.40 -31.78 15.04
N LYS A 111 2.67 -32.10 15.36
CA LYS A 111 3.81 -31.18 15.14
C LYS A 111 4.05 -30.85 13.67
N GLU A 112 3.88 -31.83 12.78
CA GLU A 112 3.93 -31.57 11.33
C GLU A 112 2.84 -30.61 10.89
N LEU A 113 1.60 -30.78 11.39
CA LEU A 113 0.47 -29.90 11.09
C LEU A 113 0.67 -28.51 11.68
N GLU A 114 1.14 -28.39 12.92
CA GLU A 114 1.49 -27.10 13.54
C GLU A 114 2.50 -26.34 12.70
N SER A 115 3.63 -26.99 12.34
CA SER A 115 4.66 -26.38 11.49
C SER A 115 4.14 -25.98 10.11
N MET A 116 3.22 -26.76 9.55
CA MET A 116 2.57 -26.44 8.27
C MET A 116 1.63 -25.23 8.41
N ILE A 117 0.84 -25.16 9.48
CA ILE A 117 -0.03 -24.02 9.78
C ILE A 117 0.79 -22.74 9.93
N ASP A 118 1.90 -22.78 10.68
CA ASP A 118 2.78 -21.63 10.86
C ASP A 118 3.38 -21.16 9.52
N SER A 119 3.81 -22.12 8.68
CA SER A 119 4.33 -21.81 7.35
C SER A 119 3.27 -21.16 6.44
N TYR A 120 2.04 -21.68 6.46
CA TYR A 120 0.93 -21.10 5.72
C TYR A 120 0.54 -19.72 6.26
N SER A 121 0.53 -19.53 7.59
CA SER A 121 0.24 -18.24 8.21
C SER A 121 1.23 -17.17 7.74
N MET A 122 2.53 -17.46 7.81
CA MET A 122 3.57 -16.55 7.33
C MET A 122 3.45 -16.24 5.82
N MET A 123 3.08 -17.25 5.01
CA MET A 123 2.85 -17.06 3.57
C MET A 123 1.65 -16.14 3.32
N VAL A 124 0.53 -16.36 4.02
CA VAL A 124 -0.68 -15.54 3.91
C VAL A 124 -0.41 -14.08 4.33
N GLU A 125 0.31 -13.88 5.42
CA GLU A 125 0.70 -12.54 5.86
C GLU A 125 1.55 -11.83 4.82
N ARG A 126 2.57 -12.50 4.28
CA ARG A 126 3.43 -11.95 3.23
C ARG A 126 2.64 -11.57 1.98
N ASN A 127 1.79 -12.47 1.48
CA ASN A 127 0.97 -12.21 0.30
C ASN A 127 -0.01 -11.05 0.55
N THR A 128 -0.58 -10.96 1.76
CA THR A 128 -1.49 -9.86 2.13
C THR A 128 -0.77 -8.52 2.10
N HIS A 129 0.46 -8.45 2.62
CA HIS A 129 1.28 -7.25 2.55
C HIS A 129 1.64 -6.86 1.12
N GLU A 130 1.97 -7.83 0.29
CA GLU A 130 2.33 -7.62 -1.12
C GLU A 130 1.14 -7.07 -1.92
N ILE A 131 -0.03 -7.71 -1.80
CA ILE A 131 -1.29 -7.26 -2.43
C ILE A 131 -1.66 -5.84 -1.96
N LYS A 132 -1.53 -5.55 -0.67
CA LYS A 132 -1.81 -4.21 -0.13
C LYS A 132 -0.89 -3.16 -0.75
N ARG A 133 0.40 -3.45 -0.85
CA ARG A 133 1.39 -2.55 -1.47
C ARG A 133 1.11 -2.30 -2.95
N GLU A 134 0.81 -3.35 -3.70
CA GLU A 134 0.43 -3.23 -5.12
C GLU A 134 -0.83 -2.39 -5.30
N LYS A 135 -1.86 -2.64 -4.47
CA LYS A 135 -3.09 -1.86 -4.48
C LYS A 135 -2.84 -0.37 -4.21
N GLU A 136 -2.01 -0.04 -3.21
CA GLU A 136 -1.65 1.35 -2.89
C GLU A 136 -0.88 2.01 -4.05
N GLN A 137 -0.01 1.28 -4.75
CA GLN A 137 0.69 1.78 -5.92
C GLN A 137 -0.27 2.06 -7.09
N VAL A 138 -1.18 1.13 -7.39
CA VAL A 138 -2.19 1.32 -8.45
C VAL A 138 -3.11 2.48 -8.12
N GLU A 139 -3.58 2.59 -6.88
CA GLU A 139 -4.41 3.71 -6.41
C GLU A 139 -3.70 5.05 -6.60
N LYS A 140 -2.42 5.13 -6.21
CA LYS A 140 -1.60 6.33 -6.39
C LYS A 140 -1.44 6.71 -7.86
N LEU A 141 -1.23 5.74 -8.74
CA LEU A 141 -1.14 5.99 -10.18
C LEU A 141 -2.47 6.53 -10.75
N LEU A 142 -3.59 5.94 -10.36
CA LEU A 142 -4.92 6.39 -10.81
C LEU A 142 -5.26 7.79 -10.29
N LEU A 143 -4.92 8.11 -9.04
CA LEU A 143 -5.10 9.46 -8.47
C LEU A 143 -4.21 10.53 -9.13
N ASN A 144 -3.13 10.13 -9.81
CA ASN A 144 -2.35 11.06 -10.65
C ASN A 144 -3.00 11.31 -12.03
N MET A 145 -3.94 10.44 -12.45
CA MET A 145 -4.57 10.51 -13.77
C MET A 145 -5.98 11.11 -13.74
N MET A 146 -6.63 11.13 -12.56
CA MET A 146 -7.99 11.64 -12.42
C MET A 146 -8.26 12.19 -11.01
N PRO A 147 -9.20 13.14 -10.84
CA PRO A 147 -9.62 13.62 -9.53
C PRO A 147 -10.15 12.48 -8.65
N ARG A 148 -9.95 12.63 -7.33
CA ARG A 148 -10.36 11.61 -6.35
C ARG A 148 -11.83 11.21 -6.48
N ALA A 149 -12.74 12.17 -6.72
CA ALA A 149 -14.17 11.90 -6.89
C ALA A 149 -14.44 10.99 -8.10
N ALA A 150 -13.76 11.21 -9.22
CA ALA A 150 -13.83 10.35 -10.40
C ALA A 150 -13.26 8.95 -10.13
N TYR A 151 -12.15 8.86 -9.38
CA TYR A 151 -11.56 7.59 -8.97
C TYR A 151 -12.52 6.76 -8.09
N GLU A 152 -13.16 7.37 -7.08
CA GLU A 152 -14.09 6.66 -6.19
C GLU A 152 -15.35 6.19 -6.95
N GLU A 153 -15.85 7.00 -7.90
CA GLU A 153 -16.94 6.59 -8.78
C GLU A 153 -16.54 5.41 -9.67
N TYR A 154 -15.37 5.50 -10.31
CA TYR A 154 -14.82 4.41 -11.12
C TYR A 154 -14.62 3.12 -10.32
N LYS A 155 -14.05 3.23 -9.12
CA LYS A 155 -13.83 2.09 -8.22
C LYS A 155 -15.13 1.41 -7.82
N THR A 156 -16.22 2.18 -7.68
CA THR A 156 -17.52 1.66 -7.22
C THR A 156 -18.35 1.10 -8.36
N PHE A 157 -18.36 1.77 -9.51
CA PHE A 157 -19.28 1.47 -10.62
C PHE A 157 -18.59 1.00 -11.90
N GLY A 158 -17.26 1.08 -11.97
CA GLY A 158 -16.48 0.74 -13.17
C GLY A 158 -16.56 1.75 -14.30
N VAL A 159 -17.27 2.86 -14.09
CA VAL A 159 -17.46 3.97 -15.03
C VAL A 159 -17.44 5.29 -14.29
N VAL A 160 -17.11 6.38 -15.01
CA VAL A 160 -17.22 7.76 -14.51
C VAL A 160 -18.25 8.48 -15.35
N SER A 161 -19.32 8.94 -14.73
CA SER A 161 -20.41 9.66 -15.41
C SER A 161 -19.97 11.09 -15.76
N PRO A 162 -20.33 11.61 -16.94
CA PRO A 162 -20.09 13.01 -17.25
C PRO A 162 -20.79 13.94 -16.25
N ARG A 163 -20.03 14.89 -15.69
CA ARG A 163 -20.54 15.88 -14.73
C ARG A 163 -20.34 17.30 -15.23
N LEU A 164 -21.39 18.12 -15.11
CA LEU A 164 -21.28 19.55 -15.31
C LEU A 164 -20.73 20.21 -14.04
N PHE A 165 -19.72 21.05 -14.22
CA PHE A 165 -19.15 21.89 -13.17
C PHE A 165 -19.35 23.35 -13.57
N ASP A 166 -19.97 24.14 -12.68
CA ASP A 166 -20.29 25.55 -12.89
C ASP A 166 -20.43 26.25 -11.52
N PRO A 167 -19.67 27.31 -11.23
CA PRO A 167 -18.66 27.94 -12.07
C PRO A 167 -17.24 27.31 -11.92
N VAL A 168 -16.47 27.34 -12.99
CA VAL A 168 -15.07 26.94 -13.02
C VAL A 168 -14.24 27.91 -13.81
N SER A 169 -12.92 27.91 -13.63
CA SER A 169 -11.97 28.61 -14.50
C SER A 169 -10.96 27.65 -15.08
N VAL A 170 -10.59 27.89 -16.33
CA VAL A 170 -9.65 27.12 -17.13
C VAL A 170 -8.45 27.96 -17.48
N LEU A 171 -7.24 27.41 -17.33
CA LEU A 171 -5.98 27.94 -17.79
C LEU A 171 -5.46 27.03 -18.93
N ALA A 172 -5.12 27.63 -20.05
CA ALA A 172 -4.41 26.96 -21.15
C ALA A 172 -3.10 27.69 -21.42
N LEU A 173 -2.00 26.93 -21.46
CA LEU A 173 -0.64 27.44 -21.70
C LEU A 173 0.03 26.62 -22.81
N ASP A 174 0.88 27.26 -23.62
CA ASP A 174 1.87 26.62 -24.44
C ASP A 174 3.17 27.47 -24.50
N PHE A 175 4.19 26.98 -25.18
CA PHE A 175 5.47 27.69 -25.35
C PHE A 175 5.66 28.08 -26.79
N ILE A 176 5.89 29.39 -27.04
CA ILE A 176 6.18 29.91 -28.36
C ILE A 176 7.57 29.40 -28.81
N GLY A 177 7.68 28.97 -30.07
CA GLY A 177 8.93 28.46 -30.61
C GLY A 177 9.37 27.10 -30.10
N PHE A 178 8.44 26.30 -29.57
CA PHE A 178 8.74 24.96 -29.01
C PHE A 178 9.43 24.04 -30.01
N ASP A 179 8.97 24.02 -31.27
CA ASP A 179 9.56 23.18 -32.32
C ASP A 179 11.03 23.60 -32.64
N ASP A 180 11.32 24.89 -32.57
CA ASP A 180 12.69 25.41 -32.77
C ASP A 180 13.59 24.98 -31.61
N VAL A 181 13.08 25.07 -30.35
CA VAL A 181 13.80 24.63 -29.17
C VAL A 181 14.05 23.12 -29.23
N LEU A 182 13.04 22.33 -29.64
CA LEU A 182 13.15 20.89 -29.78
C LEU A 182 14.16 20.48 -30.85
N SER A 183 14.22 21.23 -31.95
CA SER A 183 15.17 20.99 -33.07
C SER A 183 16.61 21.39 -32.73
N ALA A 184 16.79 22.36 -31.82
CA ALA A 184 18.12 22.90 -31.45
C ALA A 184 18.83 22.13 -30.33
N HIS A 185 18.13 21.26 -29.63
CA HIS A 185 18.63 20.57 -28.43
C HIS A 185 18.37 19.07 -28.46
N GLU A 186 19.09 18.33 -27.64
CA GLU A 186 18.86 16.88 -27.47
C GLU A 186 17.48 16.64 -26.84
N PRO A 187 16.65 15.74 -27.40
CA PRO A 187 15.27 15.48 -26.89
C PRO A 187 15.19 15.15 -25.40
N GLY A 188 16.15 14.41 -24.86
CA GLY A 188 16.22 14.05 -23.45
C GLY A 188 16.37 15.28 -22.53
N VAL A 189 17.13 16.30 -22.97
CA VAL A 189 17.32 17.56 -22.23
C VAL A 189 16.00 18.34 -22.20
N ILE A 190 15.31 18.45 -23.35
CA ILE A 190 14.04 19.18 -23.44
C ILE A 190 12.96 18.50 -22.60
N LEU A 191 12.85 17.17 -22.62
CA LEU A 191 11.89 16.44 -21.80
C LEU A 191 12.17 16.62 -20.30
N SER A 192 13.44 16.64 -19.88
CA SER A 192 13.81 16.93 -18.49
C SER A 192 13.42 18.35 -18.09
N GLU A 193 13.71 19.34 -18.92
CA GLU A 193 13.34 20.74 -18.72
C GLU A 193 11.81 20.92 -18.57
N LEU A 194 11.03 20.32 -19.50
CA LEU A 194 9.57 20.36 -19.44
C LEU A 194 9.03 19.72 -18.16
N ASN A 195 9.58 18.57 -17.77
CA ASN A 195 9.18 17.89 -16.54
C ASN A 195 9.43 18.76 -15.30
N ASP A 196 10.56 19.45 -15.23
CA ASP A 196 10.87 20.37 -14.14
C ASP A 196 9.91 21.56 -14.12
N ILE A 197 9.63 22.14 -15.29
CA ILE A 197 8.70 23.28 -15.45
C ILE A 197 7.29 22.85 -15.05
N TYR A 198 6.77 21.75 -15.57
CA TYR A 198 5.43 21.29 -15.26
C TYR A 198 5.28 20.89 -13.78
N SER A 199 6.32 20.29 -13.20
CA SER A 199 6.34 19.98 -11.75
C SER A 199 6.32 21.26 -10.90
N ALA A 200 6.95 22.34 -11.35
CA ALA A 200 6.88 23.63 -10.69
C ALA A 200 5.48 24.25 -10.85
N PHE A 201 4.90 24.19 -12.05
CA PHE A 201 3.53 24.65 -12.29
C PHE A 201 2.50 23.91 -11.44
N ASP A 202 2.63 22.59 -11.32
CA ASP A 202 1.76 21.78 -10.45
C ASP A 202 1.83 22.23 -8.99
N ARG A 203 3.06 22.48 -8.46
CA ARG A 203 3.24 23.00 -7.10
C ARG A 203 2.64 24.39 -6.89
N ILE A 204 2.84 25.28 -7.86
CA ILE A 204 2.30 26.63 -7.81
C ILE A 204 0.77 26.57 -7.90
N GLY A 205 0.22 25.81 -8.86
CA GLY A 205 -1.22 25.64 -9.02
C GLY A 205 -1.89 25.08 -7.77
N ALA A 206 -1.30 24.08 -7.16
CA ALA A 206 -1.82 23.47 -5.93
C ALA A 206 -1.95 24.46 -4.75
N GLN A 207 -1.05 25.46 -4.65
CA GLN A 207 -1.11 26.49 -3.62
C GLN A 207 -2.37 27.40 -3.76
N PHE A 208 -2.88 27.55 -4.97
CA PHE A 208 -4.05 28.38 -5.27
C PHE A 208 -5.33 27.57 -5.55
N GLY A 209 -5.27 26.24 -5.51
CA GLY A 209 -6.42 25.39 -5.86
C GLY A 209 -6.66 25.26 -7.36
N CYS A 210 -5.61 25.45 -8.18
CA CYS A 210 -5.61 25.19 -9.61
C CYS A 210 -4.92 23.85 -9.88
N GLN A 211 -5.64 22.91 -10.49
CA GLN A 211 -5.19 21.55 -10.73
C GLN A 211 -4.97 21.29 -12.22
N ARG A 212 -3.82 20.69 -12.57
CA ARG A 212 -3.57 20.23 -13.94
C ARG A 212 -4.56 19.13 -14.32
N ILE A 213 -5.13 19.24 -15.52
CA ILE A 213 -5.99 18.23 -16.13
C ILE A 213 -5.17 17.41 -17.13
N ARG A 214 -4.42 18.08 -18.02
CA ARG A 214 -3.63 17.38 -19.04
C ARG A 214 -2.44 18.19 -19.52
N THR A 215 -1.48 17.46 -20.10
CA THR A 215 -0.44 18.02 -20.96
C THR A 215 -0.46 17.32 -22.31
N ASN A 216 -0.20 18.04 -23.38
CA ASN A 216 -0.05 17.50 -24.73
C ASN A 216 1.12 18.20 -25.42
N GLY A 217 2.28 17.52 -25.47
CA GLY A 217 3.53 18.15 -25.90
C GLY A 217 3.91 19.32 -25.00
N ASP A 218 3.96 20.50 -25.58
CA ASP A 218 4.23 21.78 -24.91
C ASP A 218 2.98 22.45 -24.30
N SER A 219 1.79 21.88 -24.55
CA SER A 219 0.54 22.41 -24.04
C SER A 219 0.24 21.90 -22.63
N TYR A 220 -0.17 22.82 -21.74
CA TYR A 220 -0.54 22.56 -20.36
C TYR A 220 -1.93 23.13 -20.10
N VAL A 221 -2.86 22.31 -19.61
CA VAL A 221 -4.23 22.74 -19.27
C VAL A 221 -4.50 22.43 -17.80
N ALA A 222 -4.97 23.45 -17.09
CA ALA A 222 -5.35 23.35 -15.68
C ALA A 222 -6.68 24.01 -15.40
N VAL A 223 -7.33 23.62 -14.30
CA VAL A 223 -8.65 24.14 -13.89
C VAL A 223 -8.69 24.42 -12.40
N SER A 224 -9.59 25.32 -12.00
CA SER A 224 -10.03 25.50 -10.62
C SER A 224 -11.55 25.44 -10.55
N GLY A 225 -12.11 24.86 -9.46
CA GLY A 225 -13.53 24.60 -9.31
C GLY A 225 -13.97 23.18 -9.71
N VAL A 226 -13.01 22.26 -9.94
CA VAL A 226 -13.23 20.83 -10.19
C VAL A 226 -12.36 20.04 -9.21
N PRO A 227 -12.88 19.00 -8.52
CA PRO A 227 -14.24 18.46 -8.59
C PRO A 227 -15.27 19.29 -7.80
N ASP A 228 -14.80 20.15 -6.91
CA ASP A 228 -15.66 20.93 -6.01
C ASP A 228 -15.65 22.39 -6.44
N PRO A 229 -16.79 22.94 -6.91
CA PRO A 229 -16.92 24.35 -7.23
C PRO A 229 -16.58 25.22 -6.01
N ASN A 230 -15.73 26.21 -6.20
CA ASN A 230 -15.40 27.20 -5.17
C ASN A 230 -15.58 28.62 -5.73
N GLY A 231 -15.92 29.56 -4.85
CA GLY A 231 -16.16 30.96 -5.25
C GLY A 231 -14.87 31.70 -5.68
N GLU A 232 -13.71 31.12 -5.46
CA GLU A 232 -12.39 31.76 -5.75
C GLU A 232 -11.72 31.20 -7.03
N HIS A 233 -12.44 30.41 -7.82
CA HIS A 233 -11.89 29.72 -8.99
C HIS A 233 -11.20 30.67 -9.99
N ALA A 234 -11.71 31.88 -10.20
CA ALA A 234 -11.13 32.88 -11.12
C ALA A 234 -9.81 33.43 -10.54
N SER A 235 -9.82 33.86 -9.27
CA SER A 235 -8.62 34.34 -8.58
C SER A 235 -7.57 33.27 -8.46
N ALA A 236 -7.94 32.01 -8.26
CA ALA A 236 -7.04 30.85 -8.19
C ALA A 236 -6.28 30.66 -9.53
N VAL A 237 -7.01 30.68 -10.64
CA VAL A 237 -6.43 30.55 -11.99
C VAL A 237 -5.59 31.77 -12.36
N ALA A 238 -6.06 32.99 -12.07
CA ALA A 238 -5.32 34.23 -12.33
C ALA A 238 -3.98 34.29 -11.58
N ASN A 239 -3.99 33.95 -10.27
CA ASN A 239 -2.77 33.87 -9.46
C ASN A 239 -1.82 32.81 -10.00
N SER A 240 -2.31 31.63 -10.37
CA SER A 240 -1.50 30.58 -10.96
C SER A 240 -0.85 31.03 -12.26
N ALA A 241 -1.62 31.64 -13.16
CA ALA A 241 -1.14 32.12 -14.45
C ALA A 241 0.01 33.15 -14.32
N VAL A 242 -0.19 34.17 -13.49
CA VAL A 242 0.84 35.20 -13.25
C VAL A 242 2.07 34.61 -12.56
N ARG A 243 1.90 33.69 -11.64
CA ARG A 243 3.03 33.02 -10.97
C ARG A 243 3.79 32.08 -11.92
N PHE A 244 3.12 31.44 -12.87
CA PHE A 244 3.78 30.64 -13.91
C PHE A 244 4.70 31.51 -14.78
N VAL A 245 4.20 32.66 -15.25
CA VAL A 245 5.04 33.61 -16.01
C VAL A 245 6.24 34.06 -15.19
N ARG A 246 6.03 34.51 -13.94
CA ARG A 246 7.13 34.94 -13.04
C ARG A 246 8.15 33.82 -12.78
N TYR A 247 7.71 32.60 -12.61
CA TYR A 247 8.61 31.45 -12.45
C TYR A 247 9.50 31.28 -13.69
N ILE A 248 8.90 31.35 -14.89
CA ILE A 248 9.66 31.20 -16.12
C ILE A 248 10.64 32.39 -16.33
N GLU A 249 10.25 33.63 -15.98
CA GLU A 249 11.15 34.78 -15.98
C GLU A 249 12.39 34.55 -15.13
N GLN A 250 12.18 34.09 -13.89
CA GLN A 250 13.28 33.78 -12.97
C GLN A 250 14.13 32.61 -13.47
N ARG A 251 13.52 31.56 -14.03
CA ARG A 251 14.22 30.43 -14.60
C ARG A 251 15.05 30.89 -15.81
N ASN A 252 14.48 31.68 -16.70
CA ASN A 252 15.14 32.20 -17.86
C ASN A 252 16.36 33.08 -17.51
N ALA A 253 16.43 33.68 -16.33
CA ALA A 253 17.60 34.46 -15.92
C ALA A 253 18.86 33.58 -15.74
N SER A 254 18.69 32.34 -15.29
CA SER A 254 19.78 31.44 -14.91
C SER A 254 19.98 30.23 -15.82
N HIS A 255 18.98 29.83 -16.60
CA HIS A 255 19.04 28.67 -17.49
C HIS A 255 19.45 29.02 -18.92
N PRO A 256 20.18 28.11 -19.62
CA PRO A 256 20.62 28.37 -21.01
C PRO A 256 19.43 28.36 -21.97
N ILE A 257 18.45 27.46 -21.79
CA ILE A 257 17.26 27.37 -22.64
C ILE A 257 16.24 28.37 -22.14
N LYS A 258 15.79 29.25 -23.04
CA LYS A 258 14.80 30.29 -22.72
C LYS A 258 13.43 29.87 -23.19
N TRP A 259 12.49 29.80 -22.27
CA TRP A 259 11.13 29.43 -22.51
C TRP A 259 10.23 30.66 -22.58
N GLN A 260 9.30 30.69 -23.52
CA GLN A 260 8.37 31.77 -23.71
C GLN A 260 6.91 31.29 -23.62
N PRO A 261 6.37 31.13 -22.42
CA PRO A 261 4.96 30.75 -22.28
C PRO A 261 4.03 31.86 -22.73
N ARG A 262 2.89 31.47 -23.26
CA ARG A 262 1.70 32.30 -23.45
C ARG A 262 0.53 31.60 -22.83
N ILE A 263 -0.35 32.38 -22.18
CA ILE A 263 -1.41 31.82 -21.35
C ILE A 263 -2.75 32.47 -21.73
N GLY A 264 -3.78 31.63 -21.90
CA GLY A 264 -5.16 32.04 -21.97
C GLY A 264 -5.95 31.53 -20.78
N VAL A 265 -6.82 32.37 -20.21
CA VAL A 265 -7.69 31.98 -19.08
C VAL A 265 -9.12 32.35 -19.39
N ALA A 266 -10.07 31.50 -18.98
CA ALA A 266 -11.50 31.73 -19.16
C ALA A 266 -12.31 31.16 -17.99
N ALA A 267 -13.47 31.77 -17.70
CA ALA A 267 -14.40 31.24 -16.70
C ALA A 267 -15.74 30.86 -17.36
N GLY A 268 -16.44 29.90 -16.73
CA GLY A 268 -17.73 29.41 -17.18
C GLY A 268 -17.96 27.97 -16.74
N SER A 269 -18.75 27.22 -17.49
CA SER A 269 -19.03 25.80 -17.20
C SER A 269 -18.16 24.88 -18.01
N VAL A 270 -17.84 23.70 -17.44
CA VAL A 270 -17.17 22.58 -18.13
C VAL A 270 -17.88 21.28 -17.80
N ILE A 271 -17.73 20.29 -18.69
CA ILE A 271 -18.13 18.90 -18.45
C ILE A 271 -16.86 18.12 -18.19
N GLY A 272 -16.73 17.54 -16.99
CA GLY A 272 -15.65 16.61 -16.66
C GLY A 272 -16.10 15.19 -16.84
N SER A 273 -15.27 14.36 -17.48
CA SER A 273 -15.56 12.93 -17.70
C SER A 273 -14.29 12.17 -18.05
N VAL A 274 -14.35 10.87 -17.91
CA VAL A 274 -13.37 9.93 -18.48
C VAL A 274 -13.82 9.55 -19.88
N VAL A 275 -12.94 9.73 -20.86
CA VAL A 275 -13.22 9.40 -22.25
C VAL A 275 -12.30 8.27 -22.71
N GLY A 276 -12.89 7.29 -23.40
CA GLY A 276 -12.21 6.11 -23.92
C GLY A 276 -12.54 4.81 -23.17
N ASN A 277 -12.54 3.70 -23.90
CA ASN A 277 -12.84 2.38 -23.34
C ASN A 277 -11.57 1.57 -22.99
N GLN A 278 -10.43 1.95 -23.52
CA GLN A 278 -9.14 1.25 -23.31
C GLN A 278 -8.11 2.15 -22.63
N ASN A 279 -8.15 3.47 -22.93
CA ASN A 279 -7.29 4.47 -22.29
C ASN A 279 -8.19 5.41 -21.49
N TYR A 280 -8.25 5.21 -20.20
CA TYR A 280 -9.03 6.03 -19.28
C TYR A 280 -8.29 7.34 -18.98
N ILE A 281 -8.67 8.40 -19.67
CA ILE A 281 -8.14 9.75 -19.44
C ILE A 281 -9.29 10.63 -18.96
N TYR A 282 -9.16 11.17 -17.75
CA TYR A 282 -10.07 12.21 -17.27
C TYR A 282 -9.72 13.51 -17.96
N ASP A 283 -10.72 14.17 -18.52
CA ASP A 283 -10.54 15.45 -19.20
C ASP A 283 -11.78 16.35 -18.98
N VAL A 284 -11.63 17.64 -19.29
CA VAL A 284 -12.69 18.63 -19.23
C VAL A 284 -12.99 19.17 -20.61
N PHE A 285 -14.28 19.36 -20.88
CA PHE A 285 -14.81 19.74 -22.19
C PHE A 285 -15.78 20.92 -22.04
N GLY A 286 -15.90 21.71 -23.07
CA GLY A 286 -16.91 22.77 -23.14
C GLY A 286 -16.38 24.08 -23.67
N PRO A 287 -17.27 25.07 -23.85
CA PRO A 287 -16.92 26.39 -24.38
C PRO A 287 -15.83 27.11 -23.59
N THR A 288 -15.79 26.93 -22.27
CA THR A 288 -14.80 27.56 -21.40
C THR A 288 -13.39 27.08 -21.74
N VAL A 289 -13.21 25.79 -22.03
CA VAL A 289 -11.92 25.23 -22.48
C VAL A 289 -11.53 25.80 -23.84
N SER A 290 -12.49 25.87 -24.77
CA SER A 290 -12.25 26.42 -26.11
C SER A 290 -11.87 27.91 -26.06
N ASN A 291 -12.51 28.69 -25.18
CA ASN A 291 -12.19 30.11 -24.97
C ASN A 291 -10.77 30.28 -24.38
N ALA A 292 -10.40 29.52 -23.37
CA ALA A 292 -9.05 29.55 -22.80
C ALA A 292 -7.97 29.23 -23.86
N LEU A 293 -8.22 28.23 -24.72
CA LEU A 293 -7.33 27.88 -25.83
C LEU A 293 -7.26 29.01 -26.88
N ALA A 294 -8.37 29.67 -27.20
CA ALA A 294 -8.41 30.79 -28.12
C ALA A 294 -7.65 32.00 -27.57
N PHE A 295 -7.86 32.37 -26.29
CA PHE A 295 -7.12 33.46 -25.64
C PHE A 295 -5.63 33.17 -25.59
N ARG A 296 -5.20 31.95 -25.34
CA ARG A 296 -3.81 31.52 -25.42
C ARG A 296 -3.21 31.82 -26.81
N THR A 297 -3.95 31.53 -27.88
CA THR A 297 -3.46 31.68 -29.25
C THR A 297 -3.16 33.13 -29.61
N VAL A 298 -3.91 34.09 -29.03
CA VAL A 298 -3.70 35.55 -29.27
C VAL A 298 -2.79 36.19 -28.22
N ALA A 299 -2.34 35.45 -27.24
CA ALA A 299 -1.44 35.94 -26.20
C ALA A 299 -0.02 36.13 -26.74
N GLU A 300 0.60 37.25 -26.38
CA GLU A 300 2.02 37.51 -26.64
C GLU A 300 2.92 36.65 -25.74
N PRO A 301 4.20 36.47 -26.08
CA PRO A 301 5.16 35.81 -25.20
C PRO A 301 5.13 36.42 -23.80
N MET A 302 5.20 35.54 -22.75
CA MET A 302 5.24 35.95 -21.35
C MET A 302 3.99 36.75 -20.90
N SER A 303 2.84 36.58 -21.55
CA SER A 303 1.60 37.27 -21.21
C SER A 303 0.44 36.32 -20.89
N VAL A 304 -0.53 36.87 -20.19
CA VAL A 304 -1.81 36.19 -19.84
C VAL A 304 -2.93 36.97 -20.48
N VAL A 305 -3.77 36.33 -21.29
CA VAL A 305 -4.92 36.92 -21.98
C VAL A 305 -6.23 36.31 -21.50
N THR A 306 -7.21 37.16 -21.35
CA THR A 306 -8.58 36.80 -20.95
C THR A 306 -9.62 37.80 -21.54
N ASN A 307 -10.86 37.71 -21.08
CA ASN A 307 -11.90 38.68 -21.36
C ASN A 307 -12.21 39.54 -20.12
N THR A 308 -12.98 40.62 -20.31
CA THR A 308 -13.39 41.52 -19.21
C THR A 308 -14.26 40.82 -18.17
N GLU A 309 -15.14 39.90 -18.59
CA GLU A 309 -15.99 39.13 -17.67
C GLU A 309 -15.17 38.31 -16.66
N PHE A 310 -14.02 37.75 -17.11
CA PHE A 310 -13.12 37.00 -16.20
C PHE A 310 -12.45 37.96 -15.21
N VAL A 311 -12.03 39.14 -15.66
CA VAL A 311 -11.40 40.16 -14.78
C VAL A 311 -12.38 40.62 -13.69
N ASP A 312 -13.67 40.84 -14.02
CA ASP A 312 -14.68 41.21 -13.06
C ASP A 312 -14.82 40.15 -11.93
N LEU A 313 -14.61 38.88 -12.23
CA LEU A 313 -14.64 37.81 -11.23
C LEU A 313 -13.42 37.82 -10.30
N THR A 314 -12.31 38.45 -10.68
CA THR A 314 -11.08 38.50 -9.86
C THR A 314 -11.03 39.68 -8.91
N GLY A 315 -11.98 40.62 -9.02
CA GLY A 315 -12.00 41.84 -8.23
C GLY A 315 -10.78 42.74 -8.47
N ASP A 316 -10.43 43.57 -7.46
CA ASP A 316 -9.35 44.57 -7.56
C ASP A 316 -7.92 43.98 -7.50
N ALA A 317 -7.80 42.66 -7.41
CA ALA A 317 -6.49 42.00 -7.24
C ALA A 317 -5.63 42.03 -8.53
N PHE A 318 -6.27 42.22 -9.69
CA PHE A 318 -5.61 42.21 -11.00
C PHE A 318 -6.00 43.43 -11.81
N GLU A 319 -5.01 43.96 -12.50
CA GLU A 319 -5.17 45.02 -13.49
C GLU A 319 -5.28 44.43 -14.88
N SER A 320 -6.09 45.00 -15.73
CA SER A 320 -6.23 44.61 -17.11
C SER A 320 -5.88 45.76 -18.06
N SER A 321 -5.20 45.44 -19.16
CA SER A 321 -4.98 46.36 -20.25
C SER A 321 -5.66 45.86 -21.52
N ALA A 322 -6.43 46.70 -22.19
CA ALA A 322 -7.12 46.34 -23.43
C ALA A 322 -6.10 45.95 -24.53
N LEU A 323 -6.38 44.83 -25.18
CA LEU A 323 -5.73 44.46 -26.43
C LEU A 323 -6.55 44.95 -27.61
N SER A 324 -5.95 45.31 -28.72
CA SER A 324 -6.59 46.05 -29.82
C SER A 324 -7.70 45.35 -30.60
N SER A 325 -8.19 44.18 -30.14
CA SER A 325 -9.34 43.48 -30.77
C SER A 325 -10.18 42.72 -29.77
N ASP A 326 -11.50 42.85 -29.92
CA ASP A 326 -12.55 41.93 -29.45
C ASP A 326 -12.59 41.60 -27.96
N ASN A 327 -12.70 42.59 -27.07
CA ASN A 327 -12.92 42.34 -25.62
C ASN A 327 -11.82 41.52 -24.94
N HIS A 328 -10.67 41.36 -25.60
CA HIS A 328 -9.51 40.68 -25.03
C HIS A 328 -8.69 41.66 -24.20
N VAL A 329 -8.27 41.19 -23.02
CA VAL A 329 -7.44 42.00 -22.10
C VAL A 329 -6.25 41.22 -21.65
N SER A 330 -5.11 41.87 -21.51
CA SER A 330 -3.93 41.31 -20.86
C SER A 330 -4.07 41.48 -19.35
N LEU A 331 -3.87 40.37 -18.62
CA LEU A 331 -3.98 40.34 -17.17
C LEU A 331 -2.63 40.54 -16.51
N ARG A 332 -2.55 41.43 -15.52
CA ARG A 332 -1.34 41.64 -14.70
C ARG A 332 -1.75 41.74 -13.21
N GLN A 333 -0.86 41.33 -12.32
CA GLN A 333 -1.07 41.54 -10.91
C GLN A 333 -1.04 43.02 -10.58
N SER A 334 -2.02 43.51 -9.83
CA SER A 334 -2.03 44.90 -9.38
C SER A 334 -0.83 45.24 -8.50
N THR A 335 -0.22 46.37 -8.70
CA THR A 335 0.92 46.86 -7.91
C THR A 335 0.55 47.19 -6.47
N ASN A 336 -0.72 47.28 -6.16
CA ASN A 336 -1.26 47.64 -4.83
C ASN A 336 -1.57 46.44 -3.91
N THR A 337 -1.38 45.20 -4.34
CA THR A 337 -1.65 44.02 -3.51
C THR A 337 -0.41 43.71 -2.64
N PRO A 338 -0.51 43.67 -1.28
CA PRO A 338 0.62 43.27 -0.44
C PRO A 338 1.04 41.85 -0.77
N GLN A 339 2.36 41.62 -0.82
CA GLN A 339 3.03 40.34 -1.15
C GLN A 339 2.75 39.24 -0.17
#